data_e1d6e7af80b911e74ad4b7ac1a1ae3f7
#
_entry.id   e1d6e7af80b911e74ad4b7ac1a1ae3f7
#
_cell.length_a   1.000
_cell.length_b   1.000
_cell.length_c   1.000
_cell.angle_alpha   90.00
_cell.angle_beta   90.00
_cell.angle_gamma   90.00
#
_symmetry.space_group_name_H-M   'P 1'
#
loop_
_entity.id
_entity.type
_entity.pdbx_description
1 polymer ?
#
loop_
_entity_poly.entity_id
_entity_poly.type
_entity_poly.pdbx_seq_one_letter_code
_entity_poly.pdbx_strand_id
1 'polypeptide(L)'
;DISEKQIAERMWEAQIKVVFPIIEKQRSIIVERYRKGIEALLPITGAYGEMFFDAEDVEIGVLSHLVSLGRLAVAFEDGKMIARLRNARNTLAHIKPMTQAEIDEIL
;
A
#
# COMPACT_ATOMS: atom_id res chain seq x y z
N ASP A 1 7.95 32.91 9.36
CA ASP A 1 8.82 31.76 9.25
C ASP A 1 8.00 30.51 8.93
N ILE A 2 8.14 30.02 7.72
CA ILE A 2 7.49 28.74 7.36
C ILE A 2 8.22 27.69 8.16
N SER A 3 7.54 27.11 9.13
CA SER A 3 8.15 26.10 9.97
C SER A 3 8.55 24.89 9.15
N GLU A 4 9.60 24.21 9.57
CA GLU A 4 10.06 22.97 8.98
C GLU A 4 8.95 21.92 8.96
N LYS A 5 8.07 21.94 9.96
CA LYS A 5 6.90 21.09 10.04
C LYS A 5 5.95 21.33 8.88
N GLN A 6 5.70 22.60 8.53
CA GLN A 6 4.81 22.94 7.41
C GLN A 6 5.40 22.47 6.07
N ILE A 7 6.70 22.58 5.90
CA ILE A 7 7.38 22.07 4.69
C ILE A 7 7.24 20.55 4.61
N ALA A 8 7.47 19.85 5.70
CA ALA A 8 7.33 18.39 5.76
C ALA A 8 5.90 17.94 5.44
N GLU A 9 4.90 18.64 5.98
CA GLU A 9 3.49 18.34 5.71
C GLU A 9 3.15 18.53 4.24
N ARG A 10 3.63 19.60 3.61
CA ARG A 10 3.41 19.85 2.18
C ARG A 10 4.07 18.78 1.31
N MET A 11 5.27 18.37 1.66
CA MET A 11 5.98 17.31 0.94
C MET A 11 5.22 15.98 1.04
N TRP A 12 4.72 15.66 2.22
CA TRP A 12 3.93 14.46 2.45
C TRP A 12 2.63 14.47 1.63
N GLU A 13 1.90 15.60 1.64
CA GLU A 13 0.68 15.75 0.85
C GLU A 13 0.96 15.59 -0.65
N ALA A 14 2.06 16.15 -1.14
CA ALA A 14 2.45 16.02 -2.53
C ALA A 14 2.74 14.56 -2.90
N GLN A 15 3.43 13.82 -2.03
CA GLN A 15 3.73 12.41 -2.23
C GLN A 15 2.45 11.58 -2.26
N ILE A 16 1.50 11.82 -1.35
CA ILE A 16 0.22 11.13 -1.35
C ILE A 16 -0.53 11.38 -2.67
N LYS A 17 -0.60 12.63 -3.12
CA LYS A 17 -1.31 12.99 -4.34
C LYS A 17 -0.74 12.35 -5.60
N VAL A 18 0.57 12.11 -5.64
CA VAL A 18 1.26 11.56 -6.82
C VAL A 18 1.40 10.05 -6.71
N VAL A 19 1.87 9.56 -5.58
CA VAL A 19 2.26 8.15 -5.43
C VAL A 19 1.07 7.25 -5.14
N PHE A 20 0.14 7.69 -4.30
CA PHE A 20 -1.00 6.85 -3.92
C PHE A 20 -1.87 6.44 -5.12
N PRO A 21 -2.22 7.33 -6.05
CA PRO A 21 -2.95 6.91 -7.25
C PRO A 21 -2.18 5.91 -8.12
N ILE A 22 -0.86 6.00 -8.17
CA ILE A 22 -0.02 5.05 -8.90
C ILE A 22 -0.12 3.66 -8.24
N ILE A 23 -0.02 3.62 -6.91
CA ILE A 23 -0.14 2.36 -6.15
C ILE A 23 -1.50 1.71 -6.43
N GLU A 24 -2.58 2.49 -6.34
CA GLU A 24 -3.94 1.99 -6.56
C GLU A 24 -4.16 1.50 -7.98
N LYS A 25 -3.62 2.20 -8.98
CA LYS A 25 -3.70 1.77 -10.38
C LYS A 25 -2.99 0.44 -10.59
N GLN A 26 -1.79 0.30 -10.07
CA GLN A 26 -1.02 -0.94 -10.21
C GLN A 26 -1.67 -2.09 -9.43
N ARG A 27 -2.21 -1.81 -8.24
CA ARG A 27 -2.97 -2.79 -7.47
C ARG A 27 -4.15 -3.33 -8.29
N SER A 28 -4.92 -2.44 -8.90
CA SER A 28 -6.08 -2.81 -9.70
C SER A 28 -5.69 -3.69 -10.91
N ILE A 29 -4.58 -3.38 -11.56
CA ILE A 29 -4.05 -4.19 -12.67
C ILE A 29 -3.71 -5.60 -12.20
N ILE A 30 -3.05 -5.72 -11.05
CA ILE A 30 -2.66 -7.00 -10.47
C ILE A 30 -3.91 -7.79 -10.06
N VAL A 31 -4.87 -7.15 -9.40
CA VAL A 31 -6.13 -7.76 -9.01
C VAL A 31 -6.85 -8.34 -10.23
N GLU A 32 -6.92 -7.58 -11.32
CA GLU A 32 -7.56 -8.06 -12.54
C GLU A 32 -6.84 -9.27 -13.15
N ARG A 33 -5.52 -9.23 -13.13
CA ARG A 33 -4.69 -10.34 -13.65
C ARG A 33 -4.90 -11.64 -12.87
N TYR A 34 -5.07 -11.54 -11.55
CA TYR A 34 -5.21 -12.70 -10.67
C TYR A 34 -6.62 -12.83 -10.07
N ARG A 35 -7.60 -12.23 -10.72
CA ARG A 35 -8.97 -12.17 -10.21
C ARG A 35 -9.52 -13.53 -9.81
N LYS A 36 -9.34 -14.54 -10.65
CA LYS A 36 -9.86 -15.89 -10.36
C LYS A 36 -9.27 -16.47 -9.08
N GLY A 37 -7.96 -16.31 -8.90
CA GLY A 37 -7.28 -16.80 -7.71
C GLY A 37 -7.73 -16.07 -6.44
N ILE A 38 -7.93 -14.76 -6.55
CA ILE A 38 -8.42 -13.95 -5.43
C ILE A 38 -9.87 -14.30 -5.10
N GLU A 39 -10.73 -14.42 -6.11
CA GLU A 39 -12.13 -14.76 -5.90
C GLU A 39 -12.31 -16.11 -5.22
N ALA A 40 -11.43 -17.07 -5.51
CA ALA A 40 -11.44 -18.38 -4.87
C ALA A 40 -11.14 -18.31 -3.36
N LEU A 41 -10.54 -17.24 -2.89
CA LEU A 41 -10.19 -17.03 -1.48
C LEU A 41 -11.20 -16.17 -0.72
N LEU A 42 -12.15 -15.55 -1.42
CA LEU A 42 -13.15 -14.69 -0.80
C LEU A 42 -14.14 -15.49 0.05
N PRO A 43 -14.65 -14.95 1.16
CA PRO A 43 -14.27 -13.66 1.73
C PRO A 43 -12.88 -13.70 2.37
N ILE A 44 -12.15 -12.60 2.28
CA ILE A 44 -10.80 -12.48 2.84
C ILE A 44 -10.85 -11.54 4.05
N THR A 45 -10.18 -11.93 5.13
CA THR A 45 -10.10 -11.12 6.34
C THR A 45 -8.80 -10.31 6.32
N GLY A 46 -8.91 -9.01 6.54
CA GLY A 46 -7.77 -8.11 6.66
C GLY A 46 -7.14 -8.13 8.05
N ALA A 47 -6.05 -7.36 8.21
CA ALA A 47 -5.26 -7.34 9.43
C ALA A 47 -6.04 -6.84 10.66
N TYR A 48 -7.06 -6.04 10.47
CA TYR A 48 -7.85 -5.44 11.56
C TYR A 48 -9.25 -6.04 11.66
N GLY A 49 -9.44 -7.22 11.09
CA GLY A 49 -10.73 -7.91 11.14
C GLY A 49 -11.73 -7.48 10.09
N GLU A 50 -11.37 -6.54 9.21
CA GLU A 50 -12.22 -6.15 8.10
C GLU A 50 -12.37 -7.30 7.12
N MET A 51 -13.56 -7.41 6.51
CA MET A 51 -13.87 -8.47 5.57
C MET A 51 -13.96 -7.91 4.15
N PHE A 52 -13.29 -8.58 3.23
CA PHE A 52 -13.36 -8.25 1.81
C PHE A 52 -14.18 -9.32 1.09
N PHE A 53 -15.22 -8.89 0.41
CA PHE A 53 -16.14 -9.76 -0.33
C PHE A 53 -15.96 -9.63 -1.85
N ASP A 54 -15.23 -8.63 -2.29
CA ASP A 54 -14.95 -8.35 -3.69
C ASP A 54 -13.43 -8.27 -3.89
N ALA A 55 -12.95 -8.91 -4.95
CA ALA A 55 -11.52 -8.92 -5.27
C ALA A 55 -10.95 -7.50 -5.41
N GLU A 56 -11.72 -6.58 -5.99
CA GLU A 56 -11.28 -5.20 -6.21
C GLU A 56 -11.02 -4.43 -4.91
N ASP A 57 -11.67 -4.84 -3.83
CA ASP A 57 -11.52 -4.18 -2.53
C ASP A 57 -10.31 -4.68 -1.74
N VAL A 58 -9.65 -5.75 -2.18
CA VAL A 58 -8.53 -6.34 -1.46
C VAL A 58 -7.32 -5.43 -1.54
N GLU A 59 -6.88 -4.93 -0.39
CA GLU A 59 -5.77 -4.01 -0.28
C GLU A 59 -4.43 -4.67 -0.60
N ILE A 60 -3.44 -3.83 -0.99
CA ILE A 60 -2.12 -4.32 -1.40
C ILE A 60 -1.41 -5.08 -0.27
N GLY A 61 -1.57 -4.64 0.98
CA GLY A 61 -1.00 -5.35 2.13
C GLY A 61 -1.57 -6.74 2.30
N VAL A 62 -2.86 -6.91 2.05
CA VAL A 62 -3.54 -8.20 2.11
C VAL A 62 -3.08 -9.10 0.96
N LEU A 63 -2.97 -8.56 -0.26
CA LEU A 63 -2.43 -9.30 -1.41
C LEU A 63 -1.01 -9.81 -1.13
N SER A 64 -0.17 -8.93 -0.59
CA SER A 64 1.21 -9.29 -0.22
C SER A 64 1.23 -10.43 0.79
N HIS A 65 0.36 -10.36 1.80
CA HIS A 65 0.26 -11.39 2.81
C HIS A 65 -0.17 -12.75 2.23
N LEU A 66 -1.18 -12.74 1.36
CA LEU A 66 -1.65 -13.95 0.69
C LEU A 66 -0.56 -14.60 -0.17
N VAL A 67 0.22 -13.79 -0.87
CA VAL A 67 1.36 -14.28 -1.66
C VAL A 67 2.43 -14.88 -0.75
N SER A 68 2.76 -14.20 0.35
CA SER A 68 3.77 -14.68 1.30
C SER A 68 3.38 -15.98 1.98
N LEU A 69 2.08 -16.21 2.18
CA LEU A 69 1.56 -17.45 2.76
C LEU A 69 1.43 -18.57 1.72
N GLY A 70 1.70 -18.29 0.45
CA GLY A 70 1.51 -19.26 -0.62
C GLY A 70 0.05 -19.54 -0.97
N ARG A 71 -0.87 -18.70 -0.51
CA ARG A 71 -2.31 -18.86 -0.78
C ARG A 71 -2.71 -18.28 -2.13
N LEU A 72 -1.97 -17.30 -2.62
CA LEU A 72 -2.15 -16.72 -3.94
C LEU A 72 -0.87 -16.91 -4.74
N ALA A 73 -0.94 -17.71 -5.80
CA ALA A 73 0.19 -17.95 -6.67
C ALA A 73 0.26 -16.84 -7.73
N VAL A 74 1.41 -16.16 -7.81
CA VAL A 74 1.64 -15.10 -8.79
C VAL A 74 2.99 -15.31 -9.45
N ALA A 75 3.16 -14.75 -10.65
CA ALA A 75 4.45 -14.74 -11.33
C ALA A 75 5.48 -13.99 -10.47
N PHE A 76 6.75 -14.40 -10.58
CA PHE A 76 7.83 -13.82 -9.78
C PHE A 76 7.90 -12.30 -9.87
N GLU A 77 7.80 -11.76 -11.10
CA GLU A 77 7.85 -10.30 -11.29
C GLU A 77 6.65 -9.59 -10.65
N ASP A 78 5.48 -10.21 -10.71
CA ASP A 78 4.27 -9.65 -10.06
C ASP A 78 4.39 -9.70 -8.54
N GLY A 79 4.98 -10.75 -8.00
CA GLY A 79 5.27 -10.85 -6.57
C GLY A 79 6.22 -9.75 -6.10
N LYS A 80 7.24 -9.44 -6.89
CA LYS A 80 8.17 -8.34 -6.61
C LYS A 80 7.45 -6.99 -6.67
N MET A 81 6.58 -6.80 -7.65
CA MET A 81 5.80 -5.57 -7.77
C MET A 81 4.86 -5.40 -6.57
N ILE A 82 4.17 -6.45 -6.15
CA ILE A 82 3.30 -6.41 -4.96
C ILE A 82 4.09 -5.98 -3.73
N ALA A 83 5.28 -6.54 -3.54
CA ALA A 83 6.13 -6.17 -2.41
C ALA A 83 6.55 -4.70 -2.45
N ARG A 84 6.92 -4.19 -3.64
CA ARG A 84 7.27 -2.78 -3.82
C ARG A 84 6.10 -1.85 -3.54
N LEU A 85 4.92 -2.19 -4.03
CA LEU A 85 3.70 -1.40 -3.81
C LEU A 85 3.33 -1.37 -2.33
N ARG A 86 3.42 -2.52 -1.65
CA ARG A 86 3.19 -2.60 -0.21
C ARG A 86 4.17 -1.73 0.56
N ASN A 87 5.45 -1.78 0.23
CA ASN A 87 6.47 -0.98 0.90
C ASN A 87 6.22 0.51 0.69
N ALA A 88 5.88 0.91 -0.54
CA ALA A 88 5.55 2.31 -0.84
C ALA A 88 4.31 2.76 -0.06
N ARG A 89 3.28 1.93 -0.01
CA ARG A 89 2.06 2.20 0.74
C ARG A 89 2.35 2.37 2.23
N ASN A 90 3.16 1.48 2.80
CA ASN A 90 3.53 1.54 4.21
C ASN A 90 4.35 2.79 4.51
N THR A 91 5.26 3.17 3.64
CA THR A 91 6.05 4.40 3.78
C THR A 91 5.14 5.62 3.82
N LEU A 92 4.17 5.71 2.91
CA LEU A 92 3.20 6.82 2.89
C LEU A 92 2.34 6.84 4.16
N ALA A 93 1.91 5.67 4.64
CA ALA A 93 1.09 5.58 5.84
C ALA A 93 1.85 6.02 7.09
N HIS A 94 3.17 5.83 7.11
CA HIS A 94 4.02 6.20 8.24
C HIS A 94 4.57 7.63 8.17
N ILE A 95 4.50 8.28 7.01
CA ILE A 95 4.84 9.70 6.89
C ILE A 95 3.65 10.52 7.38
N LYS A 96 3.42 10.47 8.69
CA LYS A 96 2.47 11.36 9.35
C LYS A 96 3.09 12.75 9.45
N PRO A 97 2.30 13.78 9.79
CA PRO A 97 2.90 15.07 10.13
C PRO A 97 4.04 14.83 11.11
N MET A 98 5.27 15.15 10.68
CA MET A 98 6.45 14.86 11.47
C MET A 98 6.47 15.71 12.73
N THR A 99 6.92 15.14 13.84
CA THR A 99 7.17 15.89 15.05
C THR A 99 8.39 16.80 14.83
N GLN A 100 8.52 17.82 15.66
CA GLN A 100 9.68 18.72 15.56
C GLN A 100 10.99 17.96 15.73
N ALA A 101 11.02 16.97 16.64
CA ALA A 101 12.22 16.16 16.85
C ALA A 101 12.60 15.36 15.61
N GLU A 102 11.63 14.76 14.92
CA GLU A 102 11.87 14.03 13.69
C GLU A 102 12.39 14.93 12.57
N ILE A 103 11.86 16.15 12.46
CA ILE A 103 12.32 17.13 11.49
C ILE A 103 13.78 17.52 11.79
N ASP A 104 14.10 17.73 13.04
CA ASP A 104 15.46 18.11 13.47
C ASP A 104 16.48 17.04 13.10
N GLU A 105 16.10 15.77 13.12
CA GLU A 105 16.99 14.66 12.75
C GLU A 105 17.36 14.66 11.26
N ILE A 106 16.51 15.16 10.39
CA ILE A 106 16.74 15.16 8.93
C ILE A 106 17.28 16.49 8.41
N LEU A 107 17.32 17.52 9.24
CA LEU A 107 17.86 18.82 8.91
C LEU A 107 19.23 19.01 9.52
#